data_456650f554df1bc67fc4ac0611d71e3d
#
_entry.id   456650f554df1bc67fc4ac0611d71e3d
#
_cell.length_a   1.000
_cell.length_b   1.000
_cell.length_c   1.000
_cell.angle_alpha   90.00
_cell.angle_beta   90.00
_cell.angle_gamma   90.00
#
_symmetry.space_group_name_H-M   'P 1'
#
loop_
_entity.id
_entity.type
_entity.pdbx_description
1 polymer ?
#
loop_
_entity_poly.entity_id
_entity_poly.type
_entity_poly.pdbx_seq_one_letter_code
_entity_poly.pdbx_strand_id
1 'polypeptide(L)'
;MATLSRLPMVETNIVTYCNRTDGRHIETVFDTANGPLHIHNFYVPAGGDEPDPKINEKFAHKLAFLDEMEANFRAIRRKKKAKRQILVGDLNIAPGEHDVWSSKQLKNVVSHTAVEIEALARVQASLDWEDVSRRFVPASEKLYSWWSYRARDWAASDRGRRLDHIWVTPALLDDVTGFEILRDARGWERPSDHAPVVLDVG
;
A
#
# COMPACT_ATOMS: atom_id res chain seq x y z
N MET A 1 10.49 6.64 -6.64
CA MET A 1 10.51 5.94 -5.32
C MET A 1 11.93 5.69 -4.89
N ALA A 2 12.17 5.45 -3.59
CA ALA A 2 13.47 5.09 -3.05
C ALA A 2 13.29 4.17 -1.84
N THR A 3 14.24 3.27 -1.63
CA THR A 3 14.45 2.55 -0.39
C THR A 3 15.73 3.03 0.24
N LEU A 4 15.67 3.48 1.49
CA LEU A 4 16.82 3.90 2.28
C LEU A 4 17.02 2.88 3.39
N SER A 5 18.27 2.45 3.62
CA SER A 5 18.58 1.45 4.63
C SER A 5 19.89 1.71 5.32
N ARG A 6 19.95 1.41 6.62
CA ARG A 6 21.20 1.29 7.37
C ARG A 6 21.82 -0.10 7.24
N LEU A 7 21.02 -1.10 6.81
CA LEU A 7 21.50 -2.45 6.56
C LEU A 7 21.98 -2.58 5.12
N PRO A 8 22.97 -3.41 4.84
CA PRO A 8 23.40 -3.70 3.47
C PRO A 8 22.27 -4.34 2.66
N MET A 9 22.03 -3.79 1.49
CA MET A 9 21.13 -4.37 0.50
C MET A 9 21.91 -5.37 -0.35
N VAL A 10 21.46 -6.63 -0.40
CA VAL A 10 22.16 -7.69 -1.16
C VAL A 10 21.68 -7.81 -2.60
N GLU A 11 20.43 -7.42 -2.85
CA GLU A 11 19.84 -7.42 -4.20
C GLU A 11 18.80 -6.30 -4.32
N THR A 12 18.67 -5.76 -5.52
CA THR A 12 17.64 -4.76 -5.84
C THR A 12 17.07 -5.09 -7.21
N ASN A 13 15.75 -5.23 -7.29
CA ASN A 13 15.02 -5.54 -8.50
C ASN A 13 13.94 -4.49 -8.79
N ILE A 14 13.77 -4.15 -10.05
CA ILE A 14 12.72 -3.25 -10.52
C ILE A 14 11.86 -4.02 -11.51
N VAL A 15 10.57 -4.13 -11.21
CA VAL A 15 9.59 -4.64 -12.17
C VAL A 15 8.90 -3.45 -12.83
N THR A 16 8.88 -3.47 -14.14
CA THR A 16 8.17 -2.49 -14.95
C THR A 16 6.75 -2.98 -15.19
N TYR A 17 5.76 -2.23 -14.73
CA TYR A 17 4.34 -2.53 -14.88
C TYR A 17 3.75 -1.73 -16.04
N CYS A 18 2.81 -2.32 -16.78
CA CYS A 18 2.10 -1.71 -17.91
C CYS A 18 3.06 -1.16 -19.00
N ASN A 19 4.23 -1.77 -19.16
CA ASN A 19 5.28 -1.31 -20.07
C ASN A 19 5.72 0.15 -19.86
N ARG A 20 5.61 0.67 -18.60
CA ARG A 20 6.00 2.04 -18.25
C ARG A 20 7.22 2.05 -17.34
N THR A 21 8.25 2.80 -17.71
CA THR A 21 9.49 2.98 -16.92
C THR A 21 9.38 4.16 -15.96
N ASP A 22 8.27 4.25 -15.24
CA ASP A 22 7.95 5.37 -14.36
C ASP A 22 8.35 5.14 -12.88
N GLY A 23 9.09 4.05 -12.60
CA GLY A 23 9.71 3.81 -11.30
C GLY A 23 8.72 3.59 -10.15
N ARG A 24 7.63 2.83 -10.40
CA ARG A 24 6.55 2.58 -9.43
C ARG A 24 6.72 1.34 -8.58
N HIS A 25 7.80 0.61 -8.75
CA HIS A 25 8.15 -0.54 -7.94
C HIS A 25 9.66 -0.64 -7.77
N ILE A 26 10.07 -1.03 -6.56
CA ILE A 26 11.41 -1.48 -6.24
C ILE A 26 11.33 -2.59 -5.20
N GLU A 27 11.93 -3.73 -5.49
CA GLU A 27 12.19 -4.79 -4.53
C GLU A 27 13.62 -4.62 -4.01
N THR A 28 13.77 -4.73 -2.70
CA THR A 28 15.07 -4.73 -2.03
C THR A 28 15.19 -5.97 -1.16
N VAL A 29 16.29 -6.67 -1.25
CA VAL A 29 16.53 -7.91 -0.49
C VAL A 29 17.61 -7.66 0.56
N PHE A 30 17.36 -8.14 1.76
CA PHE A 30 18.28 -8.11 2.90
C PHE A 30 18.57 -9.52 3.39
N ASP A 31 19.83 -9.80 3.71
CA ASP A 31 20.18 -11.00 4.46
C ASP A 31 19.87 -10.78 5.93
N THR A 32 19.11 -11.73 6.50
CA THR A 32 18.80 -11.73 7.94
C THR A 32 19.16 -13.09 8.55
N ALA A 33 19.27 -13.15 9.87
CA ALA A 33 19.52 -14.40 10.58
C ALA A 33 18.48 -15.50 10.26
N ASN A 34 17.25 -15.09 9.92
CA ASN A 34 16.14 -15.97 9.59
C ASN A 34 15.96 -16.20 8.07
N GLY A 35 16.98 -15.87 7.27
CA GLY A 35 16.99 -15.96 5.81
C GLY A 35 16.67 -14.65 5.11
N PRO A 36 16.60 -14.65 3.77
CA PRO A 36 16.41 -13.44 3.00
C PRO A 36 15.03 -12.81 3.26
N LEU A 37 15.05 -11.49 3.49
CA LEU A 37 13.88 -10.65 3.63
C LEU A 37 13.73 -9.79 2.37
N HIS A 38 12.58 -9.91 1.71
CA HIS A 38 12.25 -9.16 0.51
C HIS A 38 11.29 -8.02 0.86
N ILE A 39 11.63 -6.80 0.49
CA ILE A 39 10.77 -5.63 0.70
C ILE A 39 10.39 -5.07 -0.67
N HIS A 40 9.10 -5.11 -0.98
CA HIS A 40 8.50 -4.52 -2.17
C HIS A 40 7.94 -3.15 -1.82
N ASN A 41 8.48 -2.09 -2.40
CA ASN A 41 7.95 -0.74 -2.27
C ASN A 41 7.19 -0.38 -3.55
N PHE A 42 5.92 0.01 -3.39
CA PHE A 42 5.01 0.33 -4.50
C PHE A 42 4.48 1.76 -4.42
N TYR A 43 4.27 2.33 -5.60
CA TYR A 43 3.46 3.51 -5.79
C TYR A 43 2.41 3.23 -6.88
N VAL A 44 1.26 2.71 -6.48
CA VAL A 44 0.16 2.41 -7.40
C VAL A 44 -0.37 3.70 -8.01
N PRO A 45 -0.68 3.76 -9.32
CA PRO A 45 -1.24 4.95 -9.94
C PRO A 45 -2.47 5.48 -9.20
N ALA A 46 -2.56 6.80 -9.02
CA ALA A 46 -3.70 7.42 -8.31
C ALA A 46 -5.04 7.19 -9.01
N GLY A 47 -5.06 7.09 -10.35
CA GLY A 47 -6.26 6.80 -11.13
C GLY A 47 -7.06 8.01 -11.61
N GLY A 48 -6.65 9.24 -11.26
CA GLY A 48 -7.37 10.46 -11.66
C GLY A 48 -8.67 10.66 -10.88
N ASP A 49 -9.60 11.42 -11.44
CA ASP A 49 -10.82 11.83 -10.74
C ASP A 49 -12.07 11.02 -11.15
N GLU A 50 -12.10 10.51 -12.39
CA GLU A 50 -13.26 9.77 -12.93
C GLU A 50 -13.04 8.24 -12.82
N PRO A 51 -13.90 7.49 -12.12
CA PRO A 51 -13.73 6.06 -11.89
C PRO A 51 -14.33 5.19 -13.02
N ASP A 52 -14.20 5.61 -14.26
CA ASP A 52 -14.60 4.83 -15.43
C ASP A 52 -13.41 4.56 -16.36
N PRO A 53 -12.96 3.29 -16.48
CA PRO A 53 -11.80 2.95 -17.31
C PRO A 53 -12.03 3.15 -18.81
N LYS A 54 -13.29 3.34 -19.28
CA LYS A 54 -13.60 3.56 -20.69
C LYS A 54 -13.33 5.00 -21.11
N ILE A 55 -13.40 5.94 -20.19
CA ILE A 55 -13.26 7.38 -20.45
C ILE A 55 -12.06 8.00 -19.73
N ASN A 56 -11.51 7.32 -18.74
CA ASN A 56 -10.36 7.77 -17.97
C ASN A 56 -9.18 6.79 -18.08
N GLU A 57 -8.23 7.10 -18.95
CA GLU A 57 -7.02 6.29 -19.15
C GLU A 57 -6.17 6.12 -17.88
N LYS A 58 -6.19 7.09 -16.96
CA LYS A 58 -5.47 6.99 -15.69
C LYS A 58 -6.09 5.93 -14.79
N PHE A 59 -7.42 5.83 -14.81
CA PHE A 59 -8.13 4.81 -14.05
C PHE A 59 -7.95 3.43 -14.67
N ALA A 60 -8.03 3.33 -16.02
CA ALA A 60 -7.74 2.10 -16.74
C ALA A 60 -6.32 1.61 -16.45
N HIS A 61 -5.33 2.52 -16.46
CA HIS A 61 -3.94 2.20 -16.11
C HIS A 61 -3.79 1.69 -14.67
N LYS A 62 -4.50 2.28 -13.71
CA LYS A 62 -4.49 1.84 -12.32
C LYS A 62 -4.97 0.39 -12.19
N LEU A 63 -6.09 0.05 -12.83
CA LEU A 63 -6.63 -1.31 -12.79
C LEU A 63 -5.69 -2.32 -13.47
N ALA A 64 -5.14 -1.98 -14.66
CA ALA A 64 -4.15 -2.82 -15.33
C ALA A 64 -2.89 -3.02 -14.49
N PHE A 65 -2.43 -2.00 -13.76
CA PHE A 65 -1.30 -2.10 -12.85
C PHE A 65 -1.55 -3.12 -11.73
N LEU A 66 -2.76 -3.12 -11.14
CA LEU A 66 -3.15 -4.08 -10.10
C LEU A 66 -3.24 -5.51 -10.65
N ASP A 67 -3.76 -5.69 -11.87
CA ASP A 67 -3.82 -7.00 -12.52
C ASP A 67 -2.41 -7.57 -12.77
N GLU A 68 -1.46 -6.74 -13.18
CA GLU A 68 -0.06 -7.15 -13.34
C GLU A 68 0.64 -7.42 -12.00
N MET A 69 0.34 -6.65 -10.93
CA MET A 69 0.80 -6.95 -9.58
C MET A 69 0.33 -8.33 -9.12
N GLU A 70 -0.96 -8.62 -9.29
CA GLU A 70 -1.53 -9.94 -8.97
C GLU A 70 -0.79 -11.06 -9.73
N ALA A 71 -0.60 -10.92 -11.03
CA ALA A 71 0.08 -11.89 -11.86
C ALA A 71 1.54 -12.12 -11.42
N ASN A 72 2.25 -11.05 -11.06
CA ASN A 72 3.63 -11.11 -10.57
C ASN A 72 3.72 -11.87 -9.24
N PHE A 73 2.89 -11.55 -8.26
CA PHE A 73 2.90 -12.24 -6.97
C PHE A 73 2.45 -13.71 -7.08
N ARG A 74 1.49 -14.02 -7.95
CA ARG A 74 1.14 -15.42 -8.28
C ARG A 74 2.34 -16.17 -8.88
N ALA A 75 3.18 -15.51 -9.68
CA ALA A 75 4.39 -16.11 -10.23
C ALA A 75 5.45 -16.35 -9.16
N ILE A 76 5.63 -15.41 -8.22
CA ILE A 76 6.52 -15.57 -7.05
C ILE A 76 6.06 -16.75 -6.20
N ARG A 77 4.77 -16.85 -5.90
CA ARG A 77 4.17 -17.96 -5.14
C ARG A 77 4.46 -19.33 -5.80
N ARG A 78 4.27 -19.45 -7.11
CA ARG A 78 4.53 -20.69 -7.84
C ARG A 78 5.99 -21.12 -7.78
N LYS A 79 6.91 -20.17 -7.79
CA LYS A 79 8.37 -20.45 -7.72
C LYS A 79 8.83 -20.84 -6.31
N LYS A 80 8.01 -20.71 -5.28
CA LYS A 80 8.32 -20.95 -3.86
C LYS A 80 9.61 -20.24 -3.37
N LYS A 81 9.99 -19.13 -4.03
CA LYS A 81 11.31 -18.52 -3.86
C LYS A 81 11.41 -17.57 -2.68
N ALA A 82 10.34 -16.93 -2.26
CA ALA A 82 10.43 -16.01 -1.16
C ALA A 82 9.28 -16.24 -0.18
N LYS A 83 9.62 -16.66 1.03
CA LYS A 83 8.65 -16.87 2.11
C LYS A 83 8.47 -15.63 2.97
N ARG A 84 9.55 -14.87 3.18
CA ARG A 84 9.60 -13.69 4.05
C ARG A 84 9.56 -12.43 3.18
N GLN A 85 8.36 -11.91 2.97
CA GLN A 85 8.16 -10.72 2.14
C GLN A 85 7.33 -9.67 2.86
N ILE A 86 7.69 -8.41 2.65
CA ILE A 86 6.95 -7.24 3.08
C ILE A 86 6.58 -6.43 1.83
N LEU A 87 5.34 -6.01 1.71
CA LEU A 87 4.89 -5.03 0.73
C LEU A 87 4.58 -3.74 1.48
N VAL A 88 5.14 -2.64 1.01
CA VAL A 88 4.91 -1.29 1.55
C VAL A 88 4.60 -0.30 0.43
N GLY A 89 3.91 0.76 0.76
CA GLY A 89 3.77 1.93 -0.09
C GLY A 89 2.36 2.46 -0.22
N ASP A 90 2.26 3.50 -1.04
CA ASP A 90 0.99 4.11 -1.41
C ASP A 90 0.30 3.28 -2.49
N LEU A 91 -0.70 2.49 -2.08
CA LEU A 91 -1.51 1.70 -3.00
C LEU A 91 -2.69 2.49 -3.58
N ASN A 92 -2.90 3.73 -3.13
CA ASN A 92 -3.95 4.63 -3.59
C ASN A 92 -5.38 4.05 -3.52
N ILE A 93 -5.60 3.04 -2.66
CA ILE A 93 -6.90 2.40 -2.45
C ILE A 93 -7.15 2.22 -0.96
N ALA A 94 -8.31 2.66 -0.51
CA ALA A 94 -8.80 2.50 0.86
C ALA A 94 -9.92 1.44 0.88
N PRO A 95 -9.64 0.17 1.23
CA PRO A 95 -10.59 -0.93 1.00
C PRO A 95 -11.72 -1.02 2.01
N GLY A 96 -11.48 -0.65 3.26
CA GLY A 96 -12.43 -0.83 4.36
C GLY A 96 -13.40 0.34 4.53
N GLU A 97 -14.54 0.08 5.19
CA GLU A 97 -15.53 1.11 5.53
C GLU A 97 -14.92 2.24 6.38
N HIS A 98 -14.03 1.87 7.32
CA HIS A 98 -13.34 2.80 8.23
C HIS A 98 -11.93 3.19 7.73
N ASP A 99 -11.58 2.82 6.51
CA ASP A 99 -10.39 3.31 5.81
C ASP A 99 -10.62 4.66 5.11
N VAL A 100 -11.84 5.16 5.17
CA VAL A 100 -12.26 6.45 4.63
C VAL A 100 -13.19 7.17 5.58
N TRP A 101 -13.16 8.50 5.54
CA TRP A 101 -14.01 9.33 6.40
C TRP A 101 -15.52 9.12 6.20
N SER A 102 -15.96 8.64 5.03
CA SER A 102 -17.35 8.29 4.73
C SER A 102 -17.42 7.34 3.52
N SER A 103 -17.55 6.05 3.76
CA SER A 103 -17.69 5.07 2.69
C SER A 103 -18.94 5.35 1.80
N LYS A 104 -20.05 5.77 2.41
CA LYS A 104 -21.28 6.14 1.68
C LYS A 104 -21.04 7.25 0.64
N GLN A 105 -20.24 8.27 0.97
CA GLN A 105 -19.97 9.39 0.06
C GLN A 105 -18.88 9.05 -0.97
N LEU A 106 -17.95 8.16 -0.62
CA LEU A 106 -16.78 7.85 -1.43
C LEU A 106 -16.90 6.58 -2.29
N LYS A 107 -17.98 5.82 -2.18
CA LYS A 107 -18.17 4.55 -2.91
C LYS A 107 -18.04 4.62 -4.44
N ASN A 108 -18.19 5.81 -5.02
CA ASN A 108 -18.01 6.08 -6.44
C ASN A 108 -16.88 7.10 -6.70
N VAL A 109 -15.98 7.24 -5.76
CA VAL A 109 -14.82 8.15 -5.88
C VAL A 109 -13.56 7.31 -5.97
N VAL A 110 -12.68 7.67 -6.88
CA VAL A 110 -11.36 7.00 -7.06
C VAL A 110 -10.66 6.87 -5.71
N SER A 111 -10.07 5.74 -5.46
CA SER A 111 -9.48 5.18 -4.25
C SER A 111 -10.45 4.42 -3.33
N HIS A 112 -11.78 4.41 -3.59
CA HIS A 112 -12.75 3.66 -2.77
C HIS A 112 -13.90 3.07 -3.59
N THR A 113 -13.68 2.83 -4.89
CA THR A 113 -14.68 2.17 -5.73
C THR A 113 -14.64 0.65 -5.56
N ALA A 114 -15.78 -0.01 -5.79
CA ALA A 114 -15.88 -1.47 -5.65
C ALA A 114 -14.84 -2.20 -6.54
N VAL A 115 -14.65 -1.75 -7.78
CA VAL A 115 -13.71 -2.38 -8.72
C VAL A 115 -12.25 -2.27 -8.24
N GLU A 116 -11.87 -1.14 -7.62
CA GLU A 116 -10.53 -0.98 -7.04
C GLU A 116 -10.34 -1.88 -5.82
N ILE A 117 -11.35 -1.95 -4.94
CA ILE A 117 -11.33 -2.78 -3.74
C ILE A 117 -11.22 -4.26 -4.11
N GLU A 118 -11.99 -4.71 -5.10
CA GLU A 118 -11.91 -6.08 -5.62
C GLU A 118 -10.55 -6.39 -6.25
N ALA A 119 -9.99 -5.47 -7.03
CA ALA A 119 -8.66 -5.62 -7.61
C ALA A 119 -7.58 -5.72 -6.53
N LEU A 120 -7.63 -4.85 -5.52
CA LEU A 120 -6.72 -4.88 -4.39
C LEU A 120 -6.83 -6.20 -3.60
N ALA A 121 -8.05 -6.69 -3.39
CA ALA A 121 -8.29 -7.99 -2.72
C ALA A 121 -7.69 -9.17 -3.50
N ARG A 122 -7.72 -9.13 -4.84
CA ARG A 122 -7.05 -10.14 -5.68
C ARG A 122 -5.53 -10.09 -5.54
N VAL A 123 -4.95 -8.88 -5.50
CA VAL A 123 -3.51 -8.70 -5.21
C VAL A 123 -3.18 -9.27 -3.83
N GLN A 124 -3.97 -8.97 -2.82
CA GLN A 124 -3.78 -9.48 -1.46
C GLN A 124 -3.81 -11.01 -1.41
N ALA A 125 -4.80 -11.62 -2.05
CA ALA A 125 -4.93 -13.08 -2.11
C ALA A 125 -3.82 -13.77 -2.95
N SER A 126 -3.12 -13.05 -3.81
CA SER A 126 -2.15 -13.63 -4.76
C SER A 126 -0.92 -14.26 -4.09
N LEU A 127 -0.52 -13.75 -2.91
CA LEU A 127 0.59 -14.29 -2.11
C LEU A 127 0.22 -14.47 -0.63
N ASP A 128 -1.07 -14.58 -0.32
CA ASP A 128 -1.60 -14.67 1.04
C ASP A 128 -1.13 -13.50 1.93
N TRP A 129 -1.14 -12.29 1.38
CA TRP A 129 -0.72 -11.10 2.09
C TRP A 129 -1.62 -10.80 3.28
N GLU A 130 -1.01 -10.57 4.45
CA GLU A 130 -1.68 -10.15 5.66
C GLU A 130 -1.53 -8.64 5.87
N ASP A 131 -2.64 -7.93 6.00
CA ASP A 131 -2.66 -6.50 6.30
C ASP A 131 -2.33 -6.26 7.77
N VAL A 132 -1.09 -5.91 8.06
CA VAL A 132 -0.65 -5.73 9.45
C VAL A 132 -1.34 -4.57 10.15
N SER A 133 -1.72 -3.54 9.44
CA SER A 133 -2.44 -2.41 10.02
C SER A 133 -3.72 -2.87 10.72
N ARG A 134 -4.47 -3.77 10.06
CA ARG A 134 -5.75 -4.29 10.55
C ARG A 134 -5.60 -5.41 11.60
N ARG A 135 -4.38 -5.89 11.83
CA ARG A 135 -4.05 -6.75 12.97
C ARG A 135 -3.97 -5.95 14.28
N PHE A 136 -3.51 -4.69 14.22
CA PHE A 136 -3.35 -3.80 15.38
C PHE A 136 -4.58 -2.90 15.58
N VAL A 137 -5.21 -2.47 14.51
CA VAL A 137 -6.38 -1.57 14.57
C VAL A 137 -7.60 -2.32 14.02
N PRO A 138 -8.62 -2.58 14.86
CA PRO A 138 -9.83 -3.28 14.44
C PRO A 138 -10.49 -2.66 13.21
N ALA A 139 -11.11 -3.49 12.36
CA ALA A 139 -11.79 -3.01 11.15
C ALA A 139 -12.95 -2.03 11.42
N SER A 140 -13.48 -2.02 12.66
CA SER A 140 -14.51 -1.09 13.13
C SER A 140 -13.98 0.28 13.52
N GLU A 141 -12.65 0.46 13.55
CA GLU A 141 -12.01 1.71 13.91
C GLU A 141 -11.44 2.43 12.70
N LYS A 142 -11.49 3.77 12.74
CA LYS A 142 -10.91 4.61 11.70
C LYS A 142 -9.41 4.47 11.65
N LEU A 143 -8.88 4.35 10.43
CA LEU A 143 -7.45 4.29 10.19
C LEU A 143 -7.14 5.05 8.90
N TYR A 144 -6.38 6.13 9.01
CA TYR A 144 -6.04 7.00 7.90
C TYR A 144 -4.54 7.27 7.88
N SER A 145 -3.98 7.28 6.67
CA SER A 145 -2.59 7.66 6.43
C SER A 145 -2.45 8.92 5.58
N TRP A 146 -3.55 9.41 5.02
CA TRP A 146 -3.59 10.54 4.09
C TRP A 146 -4.72 11.51 4.40
N TRP A 147 -4.46 12.83 4.30
CA TRP A 147 -5.44 13.93 4.41
C TRP A 147 -5.17 15.01 3.38
N SER A 148 -6.16 15.33 2.57
CA SER A 148 -6.03 16.29 1.49
C SER A 148 -5.52 17.66 1.96
N TYR A 149 -4.60 18.26 1.21
CA TYR A 149 -4.18 19.66 1.39
C TYR A 149 -5.32 20.68 1.18
N ARG A 150 -6.42 20.29 0.50
CA ARG A 150 -7.59 21.14 0.30
C ARG A 150 -8.38 21.38 1.58
N ALA A 151 -8.19 20.59 2.61
CA ALA A 151 -8.81 20.80 3.90
C ALA A 151 -8.08 21.93 4.65
N ARG A 152 -8.78 23.06 4.87
CA ARG A 152 -8.21 24.22 5.59
C ARG A 152 -7.77 23.86 7.00
N ASP A 153 -8.56 23.03 7.67
CA ASP A 153 -8.23 22.41 8.96
C ASP A 153 -8.40 20.90 8.81
N TRP A 154 -7.31 20.23 8.47
CA TRP A 154 -7.31 18.80 8.23
C TRP A 154 -7.59 18.00 9.51
N ALA A 155 -7.13 18.50 10.66
CA ALA A 155 -7.26 17.81 11.95
C ALA A 155 -8.71 17.88 12.46
N ALA A 156 -9.36 19.03 12.39
CA ALA A 156 -10.74 19.19 12.81
C ALA A 156 -11.74 18.51 11.85
N SER A 157 -11.48 18.56 10.53
CA SER A 157 -12.34 17.91 9.55
C SER A 157 -12.20 16.39 9.56
N ASP A 158 -11.02 15.88 9.86
CA ASP A 158 -10.61 14.46 9.89
C ASP A 158 -11.10 13.64 8.67
N ARG A 159 -11.09 14.28 7.47
CA ARG A 159 -11.50 13.63 6.22
C ARG A 159 -10.34 12.87 5.59
N GLY A 160 -9.86 11.87 6.33
CA GLY A 160 -8.73 11.04 5.91
C GLY A 160 -9.12 9.82 5.06
N ARG A 161 -8.08 9.21 4.49
CA ARG A 161 -8.13 7.91 3.80
C ARG A 161 -6.90 7.09 4.18
N ARG A 162 -7.01 5.77 4.21
CA ARG A 162 -5.87 4.87 4.32
C ARG A 162 -5.43 4.47 2.91
N LEU A 163 -4.39 5.12 2.41
CA LEU A 163 -3.84 4.88 1.08
C LEU A 163 -2.52 4.12 1.13
N ASP A 164 -1.79 4.27 2.25
CA ASP A 164 -0.52 3.63 2.51
C ASP A 164 -0.74 2.32 3.27
N HIS A 165 -0.13 1.27 2.78
CA HIS A 165 -0.31 -0.09 3.30
C HIS A 165 1.02 -0.71 3.66
N ILE A 166 1.00 -1.59 4.66
CA ILE A 166 2.06 -2.53 4.95
C ILE A 166 1.44 -3.92 5.07
N TRP A 167 1.84 -4.80 4.18
CA TRP A 167 1.43 -6.20 4.19
C TRP A 167 2.64 -7.10 4.37
N VAL A 168 2.46 -8.22 5.03
CA VAL A 168 3.49 -9.24 5.19
C VAL A 168 2.98 -10.59 4.74
N THR A 169 3.89 -11.47 4.34
CA THR A 169 3.55 -12.88 4.14
C THR A 169 3.34 -13.58 5.49
N PRO A 170 2.53 -14.66 5.57
CA PRO A 170 2.24 -15.37 6.81
C PRO A 170 3.48 -15.77 7.62
N ALA A 171 4.59 -16.06 6.94
CA ALA A 171 5.85 -16.44 7.61
C ALA A 171 6.49 -15.32 8.46
N LEU A 172 6.02 -14.08 8.32
CA LEU A 172 6.51 -12.92 9.09
C LEU A 172 5.57 -12.50 10.22
N LEU A 173 4.36 -13.08 10.29
CA LEU A 173 3.33 -12.61 11.24
C LEU A 173 3.76 -12.66 12.71
N ASP A 174 4.52 -13.69 13.08
CA ASP A 174 5.00 -13.86 14.45
C ASP A 174 6.17 -12.92 14.78
N ASP A 175 6.85 -12.41 13.76
CA ASP A 175 7.95 -11.45 13.91
C ASP A 175 7.42 -10.00 14.02
N VAL A 176 6.16 -9.74 13.68
CA VAL A 176 5.57 -8.39 13.74
C VAL A 176 5.21 -8.04 15.19
N THR A 177 5.87 -7.01 15.73
CA THR A 177 5.76 -6.61 17.13
C THR A 177 5.11 -5.26 17.36
N GLY A 178 5.03 -4.38 16.34
CA GLY A 178 4.43 -3.06 16.48
C GLY A 178 3.99 -2.46 15.15
N PHE A 179 3.01 -1.56 15.24
CA PHE A 179 2.49 -0.79 14.10
C PHE A 179 2.05 0.59 14.58
N GLU A 180 2.39 1.62 13.82
CA GLU A 180 1.98 2.99 14.10
C GLU A 180 1.79 3.80 12.81
N ILE A 181 0.85 4.74 12.81
CA ILE A 181 0.80 5.84 11.85
C ILE A 181 1.15 7.12 12.60
N LEU A 182 2.25 7.77 12.22
CA LEU A 182 2.71 9.02 12.83
C LEU A 182 1.84 10.19 12.36
N ARG A 183 0.57 10.19 12.80
CA ARG A 183 -0.45 11.17 12.38
C ARG A 183 0.01 12.61 12.58
N ASP A 184 0.72 12.90 13.65
CA ASP A 184 1.21 14.24 14.00
C ASP A 184 2.17 14.81 12.95
N ALA A 185 2.85 13.96 12.17
CA ALA A 185 3.69 14.37 11.06
C ALA A 185 2.93 15.19 10.00
N ARG A 186 1.61 14.97 9.88
CA ARG A 186 0.73 15.76 9.00
C ARG A 186 0.60 17.24 9.44
N GLY A 187 0.94 17.55 10.67
CA GLY A 187 0.94 18.91 11.24
C GLY A 187 2.32 19.59 11.30
N TRP A 188 3.40 18.96 10.82
CA TRP A 188 4.75 19.55 10.83
C TRP A 188 4.89 20.73 9.87
N GLU A 189 5.99 21.46 9.97
CA GLU A 189 6.32 22.50 9.00
C GLU A 189 6.49 21.91 7.59
N ARG A 190 5.75 22.40 6.60
CA ARG A 190 5.70 21.91 5.21
C ARG A 190 5.48 20.39 5.11
N PRO A 191 4.41 19.87 5.74
CA PRO A 191 4.20 18.45 5.84
C PRO A 191 3.83 17.82 4.50
N SER A 192 4.01 16.50 4.37
CA SER A 192 3.33 15.70 3.35
C SER A 192 1.82 15.65 3.63
N ASP A 193 1.00 15.36 2.63
CA ASP A 193 -0.40 14.97 2.82
C ASP A 193 -0.55 13.50 3.28
N HIS A 194 0.54 12.74 3.25
CA HIS A 194 0.66 11.42 3.86
C HIS A 194 1.38 11.50 5.21
N ALA A 195 0.94 10.71 6.17
CA ALA A 195 1.66 10.45 7.41
C ALA A 195 2.54 9.19 7.27
N PRO A 196 3.73 9.15 7.87
CA PRO A 196 4.55 7.95 7.90
C PRO A 196 3.83 6.77 8.56
N VAL A 197 3.96 5.60 7.94
CA VAL A 197 3.47 4.33 8.48
C VAL A 197 4.67 3.51 8.92
N VAL A 198 4.66 3.04 10.15
CA VAL A 198 5.77 2.35 10.81
C VAL A 198 5.38 0.92 11.15
N LEU A 199 6.27 -0.02 10.88
CA LEU A 199 6.17 -1.42 11.27
C LEU A 199 7.43 -1.82 12.02
N ASP A 200 7.25 -2.44 13.20
CA ASP A 200 8.32 -3.07 13.95
C ASP A 200 8.31 -4.58 13.68
N VAL A 201 9.48 -5.11 13.27
CA VAL A 201 9.70 -6.52 13.00
C VAL A 201 10.90 -6.97 13.83
N GLY A 202 10.71 -7.98 14.70
CA GLY A 202 11.73 -8.55 15.59
C GLY A 202 12.60 -9.63 14.95
#